data_f74260689688b49bda4365cd5341f2d2
#
_entry.id   f74260689688b49bda4365cd5341f2d2
#
_cell.length_a   1.000
_cell.length_b   1.000
_cell.length_c   1.000
_cell.angle_alpha   90.00
_cell.angle_beta   90.00
_cell.angle_gamma   90.00
#
_symmetry.space_group_name_H-M   'P 1'
#
loop_
_entity.id
_entity.type
_entity.pdbx_description
1 polymer ?
#
loop_
_entity_poly.entity_id
_entity_poly.type
_entity_poly.pdbx_seq_one_letter_code
_entity_poly.pdbx_strand_id
1 'polypeptide(L)'
;MSAAHPKRELWLAWWTMVVFYQLFFLVFFVITRTQPPPNPGSDIPTVVDWFDGRRDGLLIGFAIMFVISGMASMCNALIAYSMRRMSISPVFAYTYLVIYALSAVPGMLLMCLALTVGAMRPDRNPELLQWLYDFAFLSFSGTMGVFLIGSLVWMAA
;
A
#
# COMPACT_ATOMS: atom_id res chain seq x y z
N MET A 1 20.98 -18.89 -25.06
CA MET A 1 20.25 -18.27 -23.94
C MET A 1 20.82 -18.87 -22.66
N SER A 2 21.54 -18.06 -21.87
CA SER A 2 22.12 -18.53 -20.60
C SER A 2 20.98 -18.86 -19.64
N ALA A 3 20.99 -20.07 -19.07
CA ALA A 3 20.01 -20.48 -18.07
C ALA A 3 20.15 -19.54 -16.86
N ALA A 4 19.18 -18.64 -16.69
CA ALA A 4 19.13 -17.77 -15.53
C ALA A 4 19.16 -18.63 -14.26
N HIS A 5 20.04 -18.30 -13.34
CA HIS A 5 20.20 -19.06 -12.10
C HIS A 5 18.98 -18.78 -11.19
N PRO A 6 17.99 -19.67 -11.10
CA PRO A 6 16.76 -19.42 -10.37
C PRO A 6 16.99 -19.06 -8.90
N LYS A 7 18.11 -19.46 -8.33
CA LYS A 7 18.51 -19.11 -6.96
C LYS A 7 18.81 -17.60 -6.80
N ARG A 8 19.44 -16.96 -7.80
CA ARG A 8 19.76 -15.52 -7.71
C ARG A 8 18.51 -14.66 -7.77
N GLU A 9 17.57 -15.00 -8.65
CA GLU A 9 16.29 -14.27 -8.78
C GLU A 9 15.45 -14.36 -7.50
N LEU A 10 15.38 -15.55 -6.88
CA LEU A 10 14.69 -15.74 -5.61
C LEU A 10 15.35 -14.97 -4.46
N TRP A 11 16.68 -14.96 -4.40
CA TRP A 11 17.42 -14.16 -3.44
C TRP A 11 17.17 -12.66 -3.61
N LEU A 12 17.21 -12.16 -4.84
CA LEU A 12 16.92 -10.77 -5.15
C LEU A 12 15.49 -10.41 -4.75
N ALA A 13 14.51 -11.24 -5.11
CA ALA A 13 13.11 -11.01 -4.74
C ALA A 13 12.91 -11.01 -3.22
N TRP A 14 13.57 -11.92 -2.49
CA TRP A 14 13.50 -11.98 -1.04
C TRP A 14 14.08 -10.72 -0.37
N TRP A 15 15.26 -10.27 -0.80
CA TRP A 15 15.85 -9.03 -0.29
C TRP A 15 15.02 -7.80 -0.65
N THR A 16 14.46 -7.76 -1.84
CA THR A 16 13.54 -6.70 -2.27
C THR A 16 12.33 -6.63 -1.33
N MET A 17 11.80 -7.79 -0.93
CA MET A 17 10.70 -7.86 0.03
C MET A 17 11.10 -7.31 1.40
N VAL A 18 12.25 -7.73 1.93
CA VAL A 18 12.75 -7.22 3.23
C VAL A 18 12.93 -5.71 3.18
N VAL A 19 13.61 -5.19 2.17
CA VAL A 19 13.85 -3.74 2.01
C VAL A 19 12.54 -2.98 1.83
N PHE A 20 11.61 -3.49 1.01
CA PHE A 20 10.32 -2.85 0.79
C PHE A 20 9.54 -2.69 2.09
N TYR A 21 9.37 -3.75 2.88
CA TYR A 21 8.61 -3.65 4.12
C TYR A 21 9.27 -2.75 5.16
N GLN A 22 10.61 -2.74 5.26
CA GLN A 22 11.31 -1.80 6.15
C GLN A 22 11.07 -0.34 5.72
N LEU A 23 11.18 -0.04 4.44
CA LEU A 23 10.90 1.29 3.91
C LEU A 23 9.41 1.66 4.07
N PHE A 24 8.51 0.72 3.83
CA PHE A 24 7.08 0.91 4.04
C PHE A 24 6.78 1.33 5.49
N PHE A 25 7.27 0.59 6.48
CA PHE A 25 7.09 0.93 7.89
C PHE A 25 7.74 2.27 8.24
N LEU A 26 8.95 2.52 7.78
CA LEU A 26 9.64 3.79 7.99
C LEU A 26 8.81 4.97 7.47
N VAL A 27 8.27 4.86 6.26
CA VAL A 27 7.44 5.91 5.67
C VAL A 27 6.16 6.12 6.48
N PHE A 28 5.39 5.08 6.73
CA PHE A 28 4.07 5.23 7.36
C PHE A 28 4.13 5.62 8.84
N PHE A 29 5.09 5.10 9.60
CA PHE A 29 5.13 5.35 11.05
C PHE A 29 6.07 6.49 11.45
N VAL A 30 7.16 6.70 10.71
CA VAL A 30 8.17 7.68 11.12
C VAL A 30 8.08 8.96 10.29
N ILE A 31 8.03 8.87 8.97
CA ILE A 31 8.07 10.04 8.09
C ILE A 31 6.71 10.71 8.00
N THR A 32 5.69 9.99 7.57
CA THR A 32 4.34 10.56 7.38
C THR A 32 3.54 10.64 8.68
N ARG A 33 3.86 9.79 9.66
CA ARG A 33 3.13 9.66 10.93
C ARG A 33 1.62 9.52 10.70
N THR A 34 1.24 8.81 9.65
CA THR A 34 -0.18 8.59 9.30
C THR A 34 -0.89 7.64 10.26
N GLN A 35 -0.14 6.97 11.13
CA GLN A 35 -0.69 6.05 12.14
C GLN A 35 -0.53 6.62 13.56
N PRO A 36 -1.58 6.63 14.40
CA PRO A 36 -2.96 6.32 14.02
C PRO A 36 -3.62 7.44 13.21
N PRO A 37 -4.51 7.11 12.27
CA PRO A 37 -5.30 8.10 11.56
C PRO A 37 -6.37 8.70 12.51
N PRO A 38 -6.91 9.90 12.24
CA PRO A 38 -8.12 10.39 12.90
C PRO A 38 -9.26 9.39 12.72
N ASN A 39 -10.21 9.40 13.66
CA ASN A 39 -11.37 8.53 13.54
C ASN A 39 -12.19 8.86 12.28
N PRO A 40 -12.76 7.85 11.59
CA PRO A 40 -13.75 8.12 10.57
C PRO A 40 -14.89 8.95 11.15
N GLY A 41 -15.26 10.03 10.48
CA GLY A 41 -16.28 10.97 11.00
C GLY A 41 -15.73 12.05 11.93
N SER A 42 -14.40 12.23 12.02
CA SER A 42 -13.81 13.41 12.66
C SER A 42 -14.32 14.69 12.01
N ASP A 43 -14.46 15.73 12.82
CA ASP A 43 -14.86 17.04 12.36
C ASP A 43 -13.79 17.71 11.47
N ILE A 44 -14.23 18.66 10.66
CA ILE A 44 -13.37 19.37 9.71
C ILE A 44 -12.11 19.96 10.37
N PRO A 45 -12.21 20.68 11.52
CA PRO A 45 -11.04 21.23 12.18
C PRO A 45 -9.98 20.17 12.53
N THR A 46 -10.41 19.01 13.06
CA THR A 46 -9.50 17.90 13.40
C THR A 46 -8.74 17.38 12.17
N VAL A 47 -9.42 17.28 11.04
CA VAL A 47 -8.79 16.82 9.77
C VAL A 47 -7.79 17.85 9.25
N VAL A 48 -8.14 19.14 9.30
CA VAL A 48 -7.26 20.24 8.89
C VAL A 48 -5.98 20.25 9.74
N ASP A 49 -6.12 20.24 11.07
CA ASP A 49 -4.99 20.21 12.01
C ASP A 49 -4.10 18.97 11.78
N TRP A 50 -4.71 17.83 11.44
CA TRP A 50 -3.97 16.61 11.12
C TRP A 50 -3.12 16.77 9.86
N PHE A 51 -3.63 17.40 8.80
CA PHE A 51 -2.88 17.70 7.59
C PHE A 51 -1.76 18.71 7.84
N ASP A 52 -2.05 19.79 8.53
CA ASP A 52 -1.09 20.86 8.79
C ASP A 52 0.09 20.36 9.64
N GLY A 53 -0.19 19.55 10.65
CA GLY A 53 0.84 18.96 11.50
C GLY A 53 1.73 17.93 10.82
N ARG A 54 1.37 17.43 9.63
CA ARG A 54 2.07 16.33 8.93
C ARG A 54 2.45 16.64 7.50
N ARG A 55 2.21 17.84 7.04
CA ARG A 55 2.31 18.26 5.65
C ARG A 55 3.61 17.82 4.97
N ASP A 56 4.75 18.23 5.51
CA ASP A 56 6.05 17.92 4.92
C ASP A 56 6.34 16.40 4.94
N GLY A 57 5.95 15.75 6.02
CA GLY A 57 6.04 14.29 6.15
C GLY A 57 5.21 13.56 5.10
N LEU A 58 3.98 14.01 4.83
CA LEU A 58 3.11 13.44 3.79
C LEU A 58 3.71 13.62 2.40
N LEU A 59 4.20 14.82 2.08
CA LEU A 59 4.80 15.09 0.76
C LEU A 59 6.06 14.26 0.53
N ILE A 60 6.99 14.26 1.47
CA ILE A 60 8.26 13.52 1.34
C ILE A 60 8.00 12.01 1.40
N GLY A 61 7.24 11.55 2.38
CA GLY A 61 7.00 10.13 2.59
C GLY A 61 6.26 9.49 1.43
N PHE A 62 5.23 10.12 0.90
CA PHE A 62 4.50 9.55 -0.24
C PHE A 62 5.24 9.70 -1.56
N ALA A 63 6.11 10.71 -1.74
CA ALA A 63 7.05 10.71 -2.86
C ALA A 63 7.96 9.47 -2.84
N ILE A 64 8.47 9.10 -1.67
CA ILE A 64 9.24 7.85 -1.50
C ILE A 64 8.35 6.63 -1.81
N MET A 65 7.11 6.60 -1.31
CA MET A 65 6.17 5.49 -1.56
C MET A 65 5.90 5.27 -3.04
N PHE A 66 5.74 6.34 -3.84
CA PHE A 66 5.55 6.20 -5.28
C PHE A 66 6.76 5.54 -5.95
N VAL A 67 7.97 5.88 -5.53
CA VAL A 67 9.21 5.28 -6.06
C VAL A 67 9.31 3.81 -5.69
N ILE A 68 9.05 3.45 -4.43
CA ILE A 68 9.22 2.07 -3.94
C ILE A 68 8.02 1.16 -4.23
N SER A 69 6.87 1.70 -4.65
CA SER A 69 5.65 0.91 -4.89
C SER A 69 5.85 -0.23 -5.89
N GLY A 70 6.73 -0.04 -6.88
CA GLY A 70 7.09 -1.09 -7.83
C GLY A 70 7.72 -2.33 -7.19
N MET A 71 8.39 -2.17 -6.05
CA MET A 71 8.97 -3.29 -5.30
C MET A 71 7.89 -4.23 -4.75
N ALA A 72 6.69 -3.70 -4.44
CA ALA A 72 5.57 -4.50 -3.97
C ALA A 72 5.16 -5.58 -4.98
N SER A 73 5.24 -5.30 -6.27
CA SER A 73 4.92 -6.26 -7.33
C SER A 73 5.88 -7.45 -7.32
N MET A 74 7.17 -7.21 -7.11
CA MET A 74 8.17 -8.28 -6.99
C MET A 74 7.95 -9.12 -5.73
N CYS A 75 7.57 -8.50 -4.60
CA CYS A 75 7.23 -9.20 -3.37
C CYS A 75 6.08 -10.18 -3.58
N ASN A 76 5.03 -9.74 -4.26
CA ASN A 76 3.84 -10.56 -4.50
C ASN A 76 4.07 -11.63 -5.56
N ALA A 77 4.91 -11.36 -6.55
CA ALA A 77 5.35 -12.39 -7.49
C ALA A 77 6.12 -13.51 -6.77
N LEU A 78 6.97 -13.17 -5.79
CA LEU A 78 7.68 -14.15 -4.97
C LEU A 78 6.72 -15.00 -4.14
N ILE A 79 5.72 -14.39 -3.52
CA ILE A 79 4.69 -15.09 -2.75
C ILE A 79 3.93 -16.07 -3.65
N ALA A 80 3.41 -15.61 -4.79
CA ALA A 80 2.69 -16.46 -5.74
C ALA A 80 3.56 -17.60 -6.28
N TYR A 81 4.83 -17.34 -6.56
CA TYR A 81 5.80 -18.38 -6.96
C TYR A 81 5.98 -19.41 -5.86
N SER A 82 6.12 -18.99 -4.61
CA SER A 82 6.25 -19.87 -3.45
C SER A 82 5.00 -20.73 -3.26
N MET A 83 3.82 -20.16 -3.41
CA MET A 83 2.53 -20.89 -3.37
C MET A 83 2.49 -22.03 -4.40
N ARG A 84 2.93 -21.76 -5.62
CA ARG A 84 2.99 -22.80 -6.67
C ARG A 84 3.92 -23.97 -6.31
N ARG A 85 4.95 -23.72 -5.50
CA ARG A 85 5.90 -24.77 -5.06
C ARG A 85 5.37 -25.60 -3.89
N MET A 86 4.37 -25.11 -3.18
CA MET A 86 3.77 -25.79 -2.02
C MET A 86 2.64 -26.78 -2.41
N SER A 87 2.60 -27.24 -3.65
CA SER A 87 1.56 -28.16 -4.15
C SER A 87 0.14 -27.55 -4.16
N ILE A 88 0.04 -26.24 -4.01
CA ILE A 88 -1.22 -25.50 -4.11
C ILE A 88 -1.60 -25.36 -5.60
N SER A 89 -2.89 -25.44 -5.89
CA SER A 89 -3.38 -25.24 -7.25
C SER A 89 -2.86 -23.94 -7.86
N PRO A 90 -2.36 -23.94 -9.11
CA PRO A 90 -1.93 -22.73 -9.80
C PRO A 90 -3.01 -21.65 -9.85
N VAL A 91 -4.28 -22.03 -9.84
CA VAL A 91 -5.42 -21.11 -9.81
C VAL A 91 -5.35 -20.20 -8.59
N PHE A 92 -5.06 -20.72 -7.40
CA PHE A 92 -4.97 -19.89 -6.18
C PHE A 92 -3.79 -18.91 -6.23
N ALA A 93 -2.64 -19.32 -6.75
CA ALA A 93 -1.50 -18.43 -6.90
C ALA A 93 -1.80 -17.27 -7.87
N TYR A 94 -2.48 -17.54 -8.99
CA TYR A 94 -2.90 -16.51 -9.92
C TYR A 94 -4.02 -15.63 -9.37
N THR A 95 -5.00 -16.22 -8.67
CA THR A 95 -6.07 -15.48 -8.00
C THR A 95 -5.48 -14.50 -6.98
N TYR A 96 -4.51 -14.93 -6.19
CA TYR A 96 -3.78 -14.07 -5.24
C TYR A 96 -3.15 -12.87 -5.97
N LEU A 97 -2.42 -13.10 -7.06
CA LEU A 97 -1.78 -12.02 -7.83
C LEU A 97 -2.81 -11.04 -8.40
N VAL A 98 -3.89 -11.56 -8.97
CA VAL A 98 -4.95 -10.72 -9.56
C VAL A 98 -5.63 -9.87 -8.48
N ILE A 99 -6.02 -10.47 -7.37
CA ILE A 99 -6.66 -9.74 -6.26
C ILE A 99 -5.71 -8.67 -5.73
N TYR A 100 -4.45 -9.01 -5.53
CA TYR A 100 -3.47 -8.04 -5.04
C TYR A 100 -3.28 -6.87 -6.02
N ALA A 101 -3.16 -7.16 -7.30
CA ALA A 101 -2.98 -6.14 -8.34
C ALA A 101 -4.21 -5.25 -8.53
N LEU A 102 -5.42 -5.77 -8.30
CA LEU A 102 -6.67 -5.03 -8.45
C LEU A 102 -7.16 -4.34 -7.18
N SER A 103 -6.62 -4.69 -6.02
CA SER A 103 -7.09 -4.15 -4.74
C SER A 103 -5.99 -3.45 -3.96
N ALA A 104 -5.04 -4.17 -3.39
CA ALA A 104 -4.09 -3.61 -2.42
C ALA A 104 -3.19 -2.53 -3.03
N VAL A 105 -2.65 -2.74 -4.23
CA VAL A 105 -1.77 -1.76 -4.88
C VAL A 105 -2.52 -0.50 -5.29
N PRO A 106 -3.63 -0.57 -6.04
CA PRO A 106 -4.40 0.62 -6.38
C PRO A 106 -4.91 1.37 -5.16
N GLY A 107 -5.40 0.67 -4.14
CA GLY A 107 -5.90 1.30 -2.92
C GLY A 107 -4.83 2.07 -2.17
N MET A 108 -3.64 1.51 -2.03
CA MET A 108 -2.49 2.19 -1.43
C MET A 108 -2.07 3.42 -2.25
N LEU A 109 -1.99 3.29 -3.57
CA LEU A 109 -1.61 4.41 -4.44
C LEU A 109 -2.65 5.53 -4.43
N LEU A 110 -3.94 5.21 -4.45
CA LEU A 110 -5.02 6.18 -4.36
C LEU A 110 -5.01 6.92 -3.01
N MET A 111 -4.78 6.21 -1.92
CA MET A 111 -4.59 6.81 -0.60
C MET A 111 -3.41 7.79 -0.60
N CYS A 112 -2.23 7.35 -1.07
CA CYS A 112 -1.05 8.20 -1.14
C CYS A 112 -1.28 9.44 -2.01
N LEU A 113 -1.95 9.29 -3.16
CA LEU A 113 -2.31 10.40 -4.05
C LEU A 113 -3.24 11.39 -3.36
N ALA A 114 -4.33 10.92 -2.75
CA ALA A 114 -5.31 11.79 -2.10
C ALA A 114 -4.68 12.60 -0.96
N LEU A 115 -3.90 11.96 -0.10
CA LEU A 115 -3.23 12.63 1.01
C LEU A 115 -2.13 13.59 0.53
N THR A 116 -1.39 13.23 -0.53
CA THR A 116 -0.41 14.12 -1.14
C THR A 116 -1.09 15.37 -1.73
N VAL A 117 -2.19 15.17 -2.48
CA VAL A 117 -2.97 16.29 -3.05
C VAL A 117 -3.52 17.17 -1.94
N GLY A 118 -3.99 16.62 -0.82
CA GLY A 118 -4.41 17.37 0.35
C GLY A 118 -3.28 18.24 0.93
N ALA A 119 -2.09 17.65 1.08
CA ALA A 119 -0.92 18.29 1.66
C ALA A 119 -0.23 19.32 0.75
N MET A 120 -0.44 19.29 -0.58
CA MET A 120 0.27 20.17 -1.53
C MET A 120 -0.01 21.66 -1.35
N ARG A 121 -1.18 22.04 -0.85
CA ARG A 121 -1.59 23.45 -0.72
C ARG A 121 -2.11 23.75 0.69
N PRO A 122 -1.55 24.76 1.40
CA PRO A 122 -1.99 25.12 2.74
C PRO A 122 -3.40 25.74 2.75
N ASP A 123 -3.74 26.50 1.69
CA ASP A 123 -4.97 27.29 1.61
C ASP A 123 -6.12 26.50 0.96
N ARG A 124 -6.08 25.17 1.08
CA ARG A 124 -7.13 24.34 0.49
C ARG A 124 -8.41 24.42 1.30
N ASN A 125 -9.56 24.41 0.58
CA ASN A 125 -10.87 24.40 1.22
C ASN A 125 -10.96 23.23 2.23
N PRO A 126 -11.34 23.49 3.51
CA PRO A 126 -11.46 22.48 4.55
C PRO A 126 -12.38 21.30 4.21
N GLU A 127 -13.51 21.54 3.54
CA GLU A 127 -14.41 20.49 3.10
C GLU A 127 -13.76 19.56 2.07
N LEU A 128 -12.93 20.11 1.17
CA LEU A 128 -12.18 19.30 0.22
C LEU A 128 -11.10 18.46 0.91
N LEU A 129 -10.46 18.99 1.96
CA LEU A 129 -9.51 18.22 2.77
C LEU A 129 -10.19 17.04 3.46
N GLN A 130 -11.36 17.26 4.03
CA GLN A 130 -12.16 16.18 4.63
C GLN A 130 -12.51 15.12 3.59
N TRP A 131 -13.02 15.55 2.42
CA TRP A 131 -13.33 14.61 1.33
C TRP A 131 -12.10 13.79 0.87
N LEU A 132 -10.94 14.45 0.72
CA LEU A 132 -9.69 13.76 0.34
C LEU A 132 -9.25 12.77 1.42
N TYR A 133 -9.43 13.12 2.69
CA TYR A 133 -9.14 12.25 3.81
C TYR A 133 -10.05 11.00 3.81
N ASP A 134 -11.36 11.20 3.70
CA ASP A 134 -12.35 10.11 3.65
C ASP A 134 -12.11 9.21 2.44
N PHE A 135 -11.83 9.80 1.28
CA PHE A 135 -11.50 9.08 0.08
C PHE A 135 -10.22 8.25 0.24
N ALA A 136 -9.18 8.81 0.87
CA ALA A 136 -7.94 8.09 1.16
C ALA A 136 -8.18 6.90 2.08
N PHE A 137 -8.94 7.12 3.16
CA PHE A 137 -9.29 6.07 4.11
C PHE A 137 -10.10 4.94 3.46
N LEU A 138 -11.15 5.29 2.70
CA LEU A 138 -11.99 4.31 2.00
C LEU A 138 -11.22 3.55 0.92
N SER A 139 -10.36 4.24 0.18
CA SER A 139 -9.52 3.61 -0.86
C SER A 139 -8.59 2.55 -0.25
N PHE A 140 -7.99 2.84 0.89
CA PHE A 140 -7.11 1.90 1.57
C PHE A 140 -7.88 0.77 2.26
N SER A 141 -8.85 1.12 3.12
CA SER A 141 -9.57 0.12 3.93
C SER A 141 -10.49 -0.76 3.09
N GLY A 142 -11.17 -0.19 2.09
CA GLY A 142 -12.05 -0.92 1.21
C GLY A 142 -11.30 -1.93 0.34
N THR A 143 -10.18 -1.53 -0.22
CA THR A 143 -9.35 -2.43 -1.05
C THR A 143 -8.65 -3.50 -0.23
N MET A 144 -8.26 -3.21 1.02
CA MET A 144 -7.76 -4.22 1.95
C MET A 144 -8.84 -5.25 2.32
N GLY A 145 -10.10 -4.85 2.43
CA GLY A 145 -11.23 -5.77 2.61
C GLY A 145 -11.34 -6.78 1.46
N VAL A 146 -11.24 -6.33 0.22
CA VAL A 146 -11.25 -7.21 -0.96
C VAL A 146 -10.08 -8.19 -0.92
N PHE A 147 -8.89 -7.71 -0.55
CA PHE A 147 -7.71 -8.56 -0.41
C PHE A 147 -7.89 -9.62 0.69
N LEU A 148 -8.45 -9.26 1.84
CA LEU A 148 -8.73 -10.19 2.93
C LEU A 148 -9.70 -11.29 2.53
N ILE A 149 -10.80 -10.94 1.86
CA ILE A 149 -11.79 -11.92 1.38
C ILE A 149 -11.15 -12.90 0.39
N GLY A 150 -10.37 -12.40 -0.56
CA GLY A 150 -9.64 -13.25 -1.50
C GLY A 150 -8.63 -14.17 -0.80
N SER A 151 -8.00 -13.70 0.28
CA SER A 151 -7.08 -14.50 1.08
C SER A 151 -7.79 -15.57 1.91
N LEU A 152 -9.01 -15.32 2.38
CA LEU A 152 -9.82 -16.32 3.10
C LEU A 152 -10.20 -17.51 2.20
N VAL A 153 -10.52 -17.27 0.93
CA VAL A 153 -10.76 -18.34 -0.04
C VAL A 153 -9.54 -19.23 -0.17
N TRP A 154 -8.36 -18.65 -0.09
CA TRP A 154 -7.09 -19.37 -0.12
C TRP A 154 -6.81 -20.19 1.14
N MET A 155 -7.22 -19.70 2.32
CA MET A 155 -7.04 -20.40 3.59
C MET A 155 -8.03 -21.56 3.77
N ALA A 156 -9.12 -21.57 3.01
CA ALA A 156 -10.14 -22.62 3.03
C ALA A 156 -9.85 -23.78 2.06
N ALA A 157 -8.80 -23.67 1.26
CA ALA A 157 -8.40 -24.67 0.26
C ALA A 157 -7.20 -25.48 0.73
#